data_d8efbbf8b936d06e8b684355db92f885
#
_entry.id   d8efbbf8b936d06e8b684355db92f885
#
_cell.length_a   1.000
_cell.length_b   1.000
_cell.length_c   1.000
_cell.angle_alpha   90.00
_cell.angle_beta   90.00
_cell.angle_gamma   90.00
#
_symmetry.space_group_name_H-M   'P 1'
#
loop_
_entity.id
_entity.type
_entity.pdbx_description
1 polymer ?
#
loop_
_entity_poly.entity_id
_entity_poly.type
_entity_poly.pdbx_seq_one_letter_code
_entity_poly.pdbx_strand_id
1 'polypeptide(L)'
;MEKTALFIHGYHSDSESTTGGYVAEVLKEFGYKVIHPTFDLLDFDASLAEMKRIVKEGNVTLVAAHSLGGFYGYILPVDLPKIFINPCLKPEIEIPKLVYEGEVFPEEIKTSWVNAREQAKQNQSGNNILYGIFAKNDELFSYADFAKNELGFGYIQKIEGGHKPPKDELQMSLGMILKLQMQIDCN
;
A
#
# COMPACT_ATOMS: atom_id res chain seq x y z
N MET A 1 -12.94 5.37 -20.51
CA MET A 1 -11.50 5.60 -20.28
C MET A 1 -10.88 4.33 -19.72
N GLU A 2 -9.67 3.99 -20.12
CA GLU A 2 -8.95 2.84 -19.57
C GLU A 2 -8.62 3.12 -18.10
N LYS A 3 -8.96 2.19 -17.20
CA LYS A 3 -8.64 2.29 -15.78
C LYS A 3 -7.18 1.88 -15.57
N THR A 4 -6.42 2.67 -14.84
CA THR A 4 -5.02 2.33 -14.52
C THR A 4 -4.83 2.22 -13.02
N ALA A 5 -4.15 1.18 -12.57
CA ALA A 5 -3.76 0.99 -11.18
C ALA A 5 -2.24 1.04 -11.02
N LEU A 6 -1.76 1.70 -9.98
CA LEU A 6 -0.36 1.63 -9.54
C LEU A 6 -0.27 0.59 -8.41
N PHE A 7 0.65 -0.38 -8.54
CA PHE A 7 1.02 -1.26 -7.44
C PHE A 7 2.40 -0.90 -6.89
N ILE A 8 2.49 -0.74 -5.57
CA ILE A 8 3.73 -0.41 -4.85
C ILE A 8 4.15 -1.62 -4.01
N HIS A 9 5.31 -2.21 -4.33
CA HIS A 9 5.86 -3.40 -3.67
C HIS A 9 6.42 -3.11 -2.26
N GLY A 10 6.78 -4.15 -1.51
CA GLY A 10 7.38 -4.06 -0.18
C GLY A 10 8.91 -3.86 -0.19
N TYR A 11 9.48 -3.80 1.01
CA TYR A 11 10.93 -3.76 1.25
C TYR A 11 11.60 -5.02 0.70
N HIS A 12 12.81 -4.89 0.13
CA HIS A 12 13.53 -5.98 -0.55
C HIS A 12 12.69 -6.73 -1.60
N SER A 13 11.84 -6.01 -2.30
CA SER A 13 10.99 -6.53 -3.36
C SER A 13 11.11 -5.66 -4.63
N ASP A 14 10.43 -6.06 -5.70
CA ASP A 14 10.52 -5.43 -7.01
C ASP A 14 9.22 -5.61 -7.83
N SER A 15 9.30 -5.29 -9.12
CA SER A 15 8.22 -5.47 -10.10
C SER A 15 7.80 -6.93 -10.32
N GLU A 16 8.62 -7.91 -9.91
CA GLU A 16 8.35 -9.36 -10.05
C GLU A 16 7.79 -9.98 -8.76
N SER A 17 7.39 -9.15 -7.79
CA SER A 17 6.90 -9.65 -6.50
C SER A 17 5.68 -10.55 -6.66
N THR A 18 5.68 -11.68 -5.94
CA THR A 18 4.57 -12.65 -5.96
C THR A 18 3.24 -12.01 -5.56
N THR A 19 3.23 -11.21 -4.49
CA THR A 19 2.02 -10.48 -4.06
C THR A 19 1.54 -9.51 -5.14
N GLY A 20 2.47 -8.79 -5.79
CA GLY A 20 2.15 -7.91 -6.91
C GLY A 20 1.55 -8.65 -8.10
N GLY A 21 2.06 -9.84 -8.41
CA GLY A 21 1.50 -10.72 -9.43
C GLY A 21 0.04 -11.10 -9.15
N TYR A 22 -0.26 -11.53 -7.91
CA TYR A 22 -1.63 -11.89 -7.52
C TYR A 22 -2.59 -10.70 -7.57
N VAL A 23 -2.13 -9.53 -7.14
CA VAL A 23 -2.90 -8.28 -7.22
C VAL A 23 -3.16 -7.89 -8.69
N ALA A 24 -2.13 -7.98 -9.54
CA ALA A 24 -2.25 -7.63 -10.95
C ALA A 24 -3.22 -8.55 -11.70
N GLU A 25 -3.28 -9.84 -11.38
CA GLU A 25 -4.26 -10.77 -11.96
C GLU A 25 -5.69 -10.27 -11.70
N VAL A 26 -6.03 -10.01 -10.43
CA VAL A 26 -7.39 -9.55 -10.07
C VAL A 26 -7.70 -8.17 -10.68
N LEU A 27 -6.76 -7.22 -10.59
CA LEU A 27 -6.97 -5.88 -11.16
C LEU A 27 -7.25 -5.94 -12.66
N LYS A 28 -6.55 -6.81 -13.41
CA LYS A 28 -6.79 -7.02 -14.85
C LYS A 28 -8.19 -7.58 -15.12
N GLU A 29 -8.70 -8.51 -14.30
CA GLU A 29 -10.08 -9.02 -14.40
C GLU A 29 -11.12 -7.92 -14.20
N PHE A 30 -10.81 -6.90 -13.39
CA PHE A 30 -11.64 -5.71 -13.19
C PHE A 30 -11.39 -4.58 -14.20
N GLY A 31 -10.62 -4.86 -15.26
CA GLY A 31 -10.40 -3.93 -16.37
C GLY A 31 -9.32 -2.88 -16.12
N TYR A 32 -8.44 -3.08 -15.14
CA TYR A 32 -7.32 -2.17 -14.91
C TYR A 32 -6.10 -2.58 -15.73
N LYS A 33 -5.43 -1.59 -16.33
CA LYS A 33 -4.02 -1.69 -16.67
C LYS A 33 -3.21 -1.52 -15.40
N VAL A 34 -2.24 -2.40 -15.13
CA VAL A 34 -1.43 -2.34 -13.92
C VAL A 34 -0.04 -1.82 -14.23
N ILE A 35 0.37 -0.77 -13.55
CA ILE A 35 1.74 -0.25 -13.52
C ILE A 35 2.38 -0.78 -12.22
N HIS A 36 3.44 -1.57 -12.36
CA HIS A 36 4.14 -2.18 -11.22
C HIS A 36 5.66 -2.01 -11.42
N PRO A 37 6.21 -0.82 -11.17
CA PRO A 37 7.65 -0.56 -11.29
C PRO A 37 8.39 -1.01 -10.04
N THR A 38 9.72 -1.15 -10.16
CA THR A 38 10.61 -1.29 -9.02
C THR A 38 10.97 0.08 -8.47
N PHE A 39 10.87 0.24 -7.14
CA PHE A 39 11.27 1.43 -6.40
C PHE A 39 12.42 1.12 -5.44
N ASP A 40 13.35 2.04 -5.28
CA ASP A 40 14.25 2.04 -4.11
C ASP A 40 13.55 2.72 -2.94
N LEU A 41 12.81 1.93 -2.16
CA LEU A 41 11.99 2.45 -1.05
C LEU A 41 12.81 3.00 0.12
N LEU A 42 14.15 2.89 0.10
CA LEU A 42 15.03 3.55 1.06
C LEU A 42 15.47 4.93 0.57
N ASP A 43 15.43 5.21 -0.74
CA ASP A 43 15.51 6.57 -1.25
C ASP A 43 14.12 7.21 -1.18
N PHE A 44 13.82 7.82 -0.02
CA PHE A 44 12.51 8.34 0.32
C PHE A 44 12.01 9.38 -0.69
N ASP A 45 12.83 10.38 -0.98
CA ASP A 45 12.43 11.51 -1.82
C ASP A 45 12.29 11.10 -3.29
N ALA A 46 13.24 10.33 -3.82
CA ALA A 46 13.18 9.87 -5.21
C ALA A 46 11.99 8.94 -5.43
N SER A 47 11.75 7.97 -4.52
CA SER A 47 10.60 7.06 -4.64
C SER A 47 9.27 7.80 -4.60
N LEU A 48 9.10 8.76 -3.67
CA LEU A 48 7.85 9.52 -3.57
C LEU A 48 7.64 10.44 -4.78
N ALA A 49 8.71 11.06 -5.30
CA ALA A 49 8.65 11.88 -6.51
C ALA A 49 8.25 11.06 -7.73
N GLU A 50 8.84 9.88 -7.89
CA GLU A 50 8.53 8.98 -9.00
C GLU A 50 7.10 8.44 -8.92
N MET A 51 6.60 8.06 -7.74
CA MET A 51 5.21 7.65 -7.55
C MET A 51 4.23 8.77 -7.96
N LYS A 52 4.50 10.02 -7.55
CA LYS A 52 3.69 11.19 -7.95
C LYS A 52 3.69 11.37 -9.47
N ARG A 53 4.86 11.21 -10.11
CA ARG A 53 5.01 11.30 -11.57
C ARG A 53 4.17 10.23 -12.25
N ILE A 54 4.30 8.96 -11.82
CA ILE A 54 3.57 7.83 -12.39
C ILE A 54 2.05 8.03 -12.26
N VAL A 55 1.58 8.47 -11.08
CA VAL A 55 0.14 8.72 -10.89
C VAL A 55 -0.38 9.76 -11.87
N LYS A 56 0.36 10.85 -12.05
CA LYS A 56 -0.03 11.95 -12.94
C LYS A 56 0.03 11.55 -14.41
N GLU A 57 1.15 11.00 -14.86
CA GLU A 57 1.39 10.68 -16.28
C GLU A 57 0.65 9.41 -16.73
N GLY A 58 0.49 8.44 -15.82
CA GLY A 58 -0.20 7.18 -16.09
C GLY A 58 -1.72 7.24 -15.98
N ASN A 59 -2.30 8.41 -15.66
CA ASN A 59 -3.73 8.57 -15.38
C ASN A 59 -4.23 7.49 -14.41
N VAL A 60 -3.48 7.30 -13.32
CA VAL A 60 -3.80 6.29 -12.29
C VAL A 60 -5.11 6.64 -11.60
N THR A 61 -5.99 5.65 -11.45
CA THR A 61 -7.30 5.79 -10.82
C THR A 61 -7.44 4.95 -9.55
N LEU A 62 -6.46 4.10 -9.24
CA LEU A 62 -6.39 3.26 -8.06
C LEU A 62 -4.93 3.05 -7.64
N VAL A 63 -4.66 3.07 -6.34
CA VAL A 63 -3.37 2.65 -5.78
C VAL A 63 -3.56 1.37 -4.98
N ALA A 64 -2.77 0.33 -5.25
CA ALA A 64 -2.67 -0.86 -4.42
C ALA A 64 -1.22 -0.99 -3.91
N ALA A 65 -1.04 -1.45 -2.68
CA ALA A 65 0.29 -1.46 -2.09
C ALA A 65 0.45 -2.55 -1.03
N HIS A 66 1.65 -3.11 -0.90
CA HIS A 66 1.98 -4.17 0.04
C HIS A 66 3.14 -3.77 0.96
N SER A 67 3.06 -4.13 2.25
CA SER A 67 4.17 -3.99 3.20
C SER A 67 4.69 -2.54 3.29
N LEU A 68 6.00 -2.29 3.12
CA LEU A 68 6.56 -0.93 3.11
C LEU A 68 5.95 -0.06 1.99
N GLY A 69 5.62 -0.65 0.84
CA GLY A 69 4.87 0.06 -0.19
C GLY A 69 3.52 0.60 0.30
N GLY A 70 2.90 -0.10 1.27
CA GLY A 70 1.68 0.36 1.93
C GLY A 70 1.85 1.69 2.67
N PHE A 71 3.01 1.91 3.30
CA PHE A 71 3.33 3.21 3.89
C PHE A 71 3.42 4.30 2.81
N TYR A 72 4.14 4.04 1.72
CA TYR A 72 4.27 5.00 0.62
C TYR A 72 2.91 5.30 -0.03
N GLY A 73 2.09 4.27 -0.26
CA GLY A 73 0.72 4.46 -0.74
C GLY A 73 -0.12 5.33 0.19
N TYR A 74 0.05 5.18 1.51
CA TYR A 74 -0.65 5.99 2.51
C TYR A 74 -0.25 7.47 2.44
N ILE A 75 1.05 7.76 2.42
CA ILE A 75 1.56 9.15 2.40
C ILE A 75 1.49 9.81 1.02
N LEU A 76 1.23 9.04 -0.05
CA LEU A 76 1.12 9.57 -1.40
C LEU A 76 -0.07 10.56 -1.48
N PRO A 77 0.16 11.87 -1.74
CA PRO A 77 -0.86 12.90 -1.63
C PRO A 77 -1.75 12.95 -2.88
N VAL A 78 -2.55 11.91 -3.06
CA VAL A 78 -3.49 11.77 -4.19
C VAL A 78 -4.86 11.37 -3.68
N ASP A 79 -5.89 11.98 -4.26
CA ASP A 79 -7.31 11.71 -3.94
C ASP A 79 -7.84 10.57 -4.82
N LEU A 80 -7.42 9.37 -4.49
CA LEU A 80 -7.76 8.12 -5.20
C LEU A 80 -8.10 7.03 -4.18
N PRO A 81 -8.93 6.06 -4.55
CA PRO A 81 -9.08 4.84 -3.77
C PRO A 81 -7.74 4.13 -3.57
N LYS A 82 -7.46 3.69 -2.35
CA LYS A 82 -6.20 3.03 -2.00
C LYS A 82 -6.46 1.71 -1.28
N ILE A 83 -5.80 0.65 -1.74
CA ILE A 83 -5.92 -0.70 -1.17
C ILE A 83 -4.56 -1.11 -0.59
N PHE A 84 -4.54 -1.45 0.67
CA PHE A 84 -3.34 -1.80 1.41
C PHE A 84 -3.39 -3.25 1.85
N ILE A 85 -2.29 -3.97 1.61
CA ILE A 85 -2.13 -5.38 1.93
C ILE A 85 -1.00 -5.48 2.96
N ASN A 86 -1.31 -5.89 4.18
CA ASN A 86 -0.36 -6.00 5.29
C ASN A 86 0.61 -4.79 5.34
N PRO A 87 0.10 -3.55 5.38
CA PRO A 87 0.95 -2.36 5.26
C PRO A 87 1.85 -2.17 6.48
N CYS A 88 3.11 -1.82 6.25
CA CYS A 88 4.06 -1.39 7.27
C CYS A 88 3.80 0.07 7.62
N LEU A 89 2.90 0.35 8.56
CA LEU A 89 2.43 1.72 8.86
C LEU A 89 3.34 2.51 9.81
N LYS A 90 4.36 1.86 10.40
CA LYS A 90 5.41 2.48 11.21
C LYS A 90 6.79 2.01 10.76
N PRO A 91 7.20 2.35 9.52
CA PRO A 91 8.46 1.85 8.96
C PRO A 91 9.67 2.27 9.78
N GLU A 92 9.64 3.41 10.45
CA GLU A 92 10.69 3.89 11.34
C GLU A 92 10.99 2.94 12.51
N ILE A 93 10.03 2.10 12.88
CA ILE A 93 10.16 1.08 13.94
C ILE A 93 10.48 -0.29 13.36
N GLU A 94 9.81 -0.67 12.25
CA GLU A 94 9.81 -2.05 11.78
C GLU A 94 10.97 -2.33 10.81
N ILE A 95 11.25 -1.42 9.88
CA ILE A 95 12.30 -1.67 8.88
C ILE A 95 13.68 -1.82 9.50
N PRO A 96 14.09 -1.02 10.51
CA PRO A 96 15.37 -1.24 11.19
C PRO A 96 15.56 -2.63 11.81
N LYS A 97 14.48 -3.32 12.18
CA LYS A 97 14.54 -4.69 12.71
C LYS A 97 14.82 -5.74 11.64
N LEU A 98 14.60 -5.39 10.36
CA LEU A 98 14.78 -6.27 9.20
C LEU A 98 16.16 -6.10 8.54
N VAL A 99 16.96 -5.12 8.98
CA VAL A 99 18.35 -4.94 8.53
C VAL A 99 19.26 -5.94 9.25
N TYR A 100 20.35 -6.32 8.59
CA TYR A 100 21.29 -7.28 9.14
C TYR A 100 21.97 -6.76 10.41
N GLU A 101 22.33 -7.66 11.33
CA GLU A 101 23.05 -7.32 12.55
C GLU A 101 24.34 -6.51 12.24
N GLY A 102 24.48 -5.34 12.87
CA GLY A 102 25.63 -4.46 12.71
C GLY A 102 25.45 -3.30 11.73
N GLU A 103 24.37 -3.27 10.97
CA GLU A 103 24.05 -2.12 10.14
C GLU A 103 23.22 -1.10 10.93
N VAL A 104 23.64 0.17 10.87
CA VAL A 104 22.88 1.28 11.49
C VAL A 104 21.92 1.85 10.45
N PHE A 105 20.64 1.76 10.73
CA PHE A 105 19.62 2.35 9.84
C PHE A 105 19.65 3.89 9.96
N PRO A 106 19.71 4.65 8.83
CA PRO A 106 19.84 6.10 8.85
C PRO A 106 18.67 6.80 9.58
N GLU A 107 18.99 7.66 10.54
CA GLU A 107 17.99 8.42 11.32
C GLU A 107 17.22 9.44 10.47
N GLU A 108 17.84 9.97 9.42
CA GLU A 108 17.19 10.90 8.48
C GLU A 108 15.99 10.24 7.79
N ILE A 109 16.12 8.98 7.38
CA ILE A 109 15.02 8.22 6.73
C ILE A 109 13.89 7.99 7.73
N LYS A 110 14.20 7.57 8.97
CA LYS A 110 13.18 7.40 10.02
C LYS A 110 12.43 8.69 10.29
N THR A 111 13.14 9.80 10.39
CA THR A 111 12.56 11.13 10.62
C THR A 111 11.64 11.53 9.46
N SER A 112 12.07 11.28 8.22
CA SER A 112 11.27 11.55 7.02
C SER A 112 9.97 10.74 7.03
N TRP A 113 10.01 9.46 7.39
CA TRP A 113 8.82 8.61 7.48
C TRP A 113 7.84 9.10 8.55
N VAL A 114 8.32 9.45 9.75
CA VAL A 114 7.47 9.97 10.83
C VAL A 114 6.78 11.27 10.38
N ASN A 115 7.55 12.22 9.87
CA ASN A 115 7.01 13.51 9.42
C ASN A 115 5.99 13.35 8.30
N ALA A 116 6.27 12.51 7.32
CA ALA A 116 5.36 12.26 6.20
C ALA A 116 4.03 11.62 6.66
N ARG A 117 4.09 10.67 7.61
CA ARG A 117 2.88 10.06 8.17
C ARG A 117 2.02 11.09 8.91
N GLU A 118 2.62 11.91 9.77
CA GLU A 118 1.89 12.93 10.52
C GLU A 118 1.30 14.00 9.58
N GLN A 119 2.01 14.38 8.54
CA GLN A 119 1.48 15.29 7.51
C GLN A 119 0.31 14.65 6.75
N ALA A 120 0.43 13.37 6.38
CA ALA A 120 -0.65 12.66 5.69
C ALA A 120 -1.92 12.54 6.56
N LYS A 121 -1.77 12.29 7.87
CA LYS A 121 -2.90 12.29 8.82
C LYS A 121 -3.65 13.63 8.84
N GLN A 122 -2.92 14.75 8.83
CA GLN A 122 -3.51 16.08 8.85
C GLN A 122 -4.22 16.46 7.54
N ASN A 123 -3.74 15.90 6.42
CA ASN A 123 -4.21 16.22 5.08
C ASN A 123 -5.25 15.25 4.54
N GLN A 124 -5.72 14.28 5.35
CA GLN A 124 -6.78 13.37 4.91
C GLN A 124 -8.05 14.16 4.61
N SER A 125 -8.40 14.26 3.35
CA SER A 125 -9.72 14.70 2.93
C SER A 125 -10.71 13.53 3.08
N GLY A 126 -11.89 13.78 3.64
CA GLY A 126 -12.88 12.73 3.91
C GLY A 126 -13.43 11.99 2.67
N ASN A 127 -12.92 12.29 1.48
CA ASN A 127 -13.33 11.65 0.21
C ASN A 127 -12.45 10.44 -0.15
N ASN A 128 -11.27 10.28 0.47
CA ASN A 128 -10.38 9.17 0.17
C ASN A 128 -10.82 7.90 0.89
N ILE A 129 -11.12 6.86 0.13
CA ILE A 129 -11.43 5.55 0.70
C ILE A 129 -10.14 4.75 0.82
N LEU A 130 -9.77 4.45 2.07
CA LEU A 130 -8.63 3.60 2.42
C LEU A 130 -9.15 2.21 2.78
N TYR A 131 -8.76 1.21 1.99
CA TYR A 131 -9.11 -0.19 2.20
C TYR A 131 -7.90 -0.95 2.76
N GLY A 132 -8.07 -1.66 3.86
CA GLY A 132 -7.03 -2.49 4.45
C GLY A 132 -7.36 -3.97 4.38
N ILE A 133 -6.43 -4.79 3.89
CA ILE A 133 -6.42 -6.24 3.97
C ILE A 133 -5.30 -6.62 4.92
N PHE A 134 -5.64 -7.27 6.04
CA PHE A 134 -4.69 -7.65 7.08
C PHE A 134 -4.76 -9.16 7.33
N ALA A 135 -3.62 -9.83 7.21
CA ALA A 135 -3.52 -11.24 7.58
C ALA A 135 -3.55 -11.40 9.10
N LYS A 136 -4.29 -12.41 9.59
CA LYS A 136 -4.46 -12.68 11.02
C LYS A 136 -3.16 -13.11 11.71
N ASN A 137 -2.29 -13.78 10.95
CA ASN A 137 -1.02 -14.31 11.45
C ASN A 137 0.17 -13.63 10.75
N ASP A 138 0.06 -12.32 10.46
CA ASP A 138 1.19 -11.56 9.93
C ASP A 138 2.30 -11.53 10.99
N GLU A 139 3.41 -12.19 10.68
CA GLU A 139 4.57 -12.36 11.55
C GLU A 139 5.45 -11.09 11.66
N LEU A 140 5.22 -10.11 10.78
CA LEU A 140 5.98 -8.87 10.77
C LEU A 140 5.20 -7.70 11.39
N PHE A 141 3.91 -7.56 11.07
CA PHE A 141 3.14 -6.38 11.41
C PHE A 141 1.73 -6.69 11.92
N SER A 142 1.26 -5.91 12.90
CA SER A 142 -0.09 -6.00 13.43
C SER A 142 -0.73 -4.61 13.53
N TYR A 143 -1.07 -4.03 12.38
CA TYR A 143 -1.50 -2.63 12.30
C TYR A 143 -2.98 -2.42 11.98
N ALA A 144 -3.83 -3.45 11.97
CA ALA A 144 -5.26 -3.31 11.62
C ALA A 144 -6.00 -2.28 12.50
N ASP A 145 -5.79 -2.35 13.81
CA ASP A 145 -6.43 -1.43 14.76
C ASP A 145 -5.85 -0.02 14.67
N PHE A 146 -4.54 0.11 14.48
CA PHE A 146 -3.87 1.39 14.25
C PHE A 146 -4.36 2.05 12.94
N ALA A 147 -4.48 1.28 11.87
CA ALA A 147 -5.02 1.76 10.59
C ALA A 147 -6.44 2.32 10.74
N LYS A 148 -7.31 1.58 11.46
CA LYS A 148 -8.69 1.98 11.68
C LYS A 148 -8.82 3.21 12.57
N ASN A 149 -8.16 3.19 13.73
CA ASN A 149 -8.41 4.16 14.79
C ASN A 149 -7.59 5.44 14.64
N GLU A 150 -6.40 5.34 14.00
CA GLU A 150 -5.45 6.46 13.93
C GLU A 150 -5.24 7.00 12.52
N LEU A 151 -5.45 6.15 11.48
CA LEU A 151 -5.14 6.51 10.10
C LEU A 151 -6.36 6.59 9.18
N GLY A 152 -7.57 6.52 9.72
CA GLY A 152 -8.81 6.76 8.99
C GLY A 152 -9.15 5.72 7.92
N PHE A 153 -8.71 4.46 8.07
CA PHE A 153 -9.10 3.40 7.14
C PHE A 153 -10.62 3.15 7.24
N GLY A 154 -11.32 3.39 6.15
CA GLY A 154 -12.78 3.27 6.08
C GLY A 154 -13.27 1.82 6.00
N TYR A 155 -12.43 0.90 5.52
CA TYR A 155 -12.75 -0.51 5.40
C TYR A 155 -11.55 -1.38 5.78
N ILE A 156 -11.78 -2.35 6.65
CA ILE A 156 -10.76 -3.32 7.07
C ILE A 156 -11.29 -4.73 6.93
N GLN A 157 -10.54 -5.57 6.24
CA GLN A 157 -10.79 -6.99 6.12
C GLN A 157 -9.61 -7.77 6.70
N LYS A 158 -9.92 -8.75 7.58
CA LYS A 158 -8.94 -9.69 8.10
C LYS A 158 -9.06 -11.01 7.32
N ILE A 159 -7.93 -11.52 6.84
CA ILE A 159 -7.83 -12.76 6.06
C ILE A 159 -6.93 -13.77 6.76
N GLU A 160 -7.02 -15.04 6.36
CA GLU A 160 -6.07 -16.05 6.82
C GLU A 160 -4.70 -15.86 6.14
N GLY A 161 -3.62 -16.27 6.81
CA GLY A 161 -2.26 -16.21 6.29
C GLY A 161 -1.31 -15.34 7.09
N GLY A 162 -0.07 -15.24 6.61
CA GLY A 162 1.02 -14.44 7.16
C GLY A 162 1.28 -13.16 6.35
N HIS A 163 2.48 -12.59 6.50
CA HIS A 163 2.86 -11.34 5.83
C HIS A 163 2.72 -11.40 4.30
N LYS A 164 3.04 -12.55 3.70
CA LYS A 164 2.72 -12.87 2.30
C LYS A 164 1.45 -13.73 2.29
N PRO A 165 0.27 -13.13 2.08
CA PRO A 165 -0.98 -13.86 2.18
C PRO A 165 -1.12 -14.90 1.07
N PRO A 166 -1.87 -16.01 1.33
CA PRO A 166 -2.19 -16.99 0.31
C PRO A 166 -2.91 -16.35 -0.88
N LYS A 167 -2.65 -16.87 -2.09
CA LYS A 167 -3.20 -16.34 -3.34
C LYS A 167 -4.72 -16.21 -3.27
N ASP A 168 -5.41 -17.29 -2.94
CA ASP A 168 -6.88 -17.37 -2.98
C ASP A 168 -7.52 -16.39 -1.99
N GLU A 169 -6.98 -16.31 -0.76
CA GLU A 169 -7.44 -15.38 0.27
C GLU A 169 -7.30 -13.92 -0.17
N LEU A 170 -6.13 -13.58 -0.72
CA LEU A 170 -5.85 -12.24 -1.22
C LEU A 170 -6.76 -11.88 -2.40
N GLN A 171 -6.86 -12.78 -3.38
CA GLN A 171 -7.64 -12.52 -4.59
C GLN A 171 -9.13 -12.40 -4.30
N MET A 172 -9.67 -13.25 -3.43
CA MET A 172 -11.07 -13.15 -2.99
C MET A 172 -11.34 -11.81 -2.29
N SER A 173 -10.47 -11.44 -1.36
CA SER A 173 -10.59 -10.20 -0.58
C SER A 173 -10.52 -8.96 -1.47
N LEU A 174 -9.53 -8.93 -2.36
CA LEU A 174 -9.35 -7.84 -3.31
C LEU A 174 -10.54 -7.69 -4.26
N GLY A 175 -11.06 -8.82 -4.78
CA GLY A 175 -12.25 -8.83 -5.62
C GLY A 175 -13.51 -8.28 -4.91
N MET A 176 -13.67 -8.55 -3.62
CA MET A 176 -14.75 -7.97 -2.81
C MET A 176 -14.61 -6.45 -2.66
N ILE A 177 -13.41 -5.95 -2.38
CA ILE A 177 -13.13 -4.52 -2.24
C ILE A 177 -13.37 -3.80 -3.57
N LEU A 178 -12.92 -4.36 -4.69
CA LEU A 178 -13.11 -3.74 -6.01
C LEU A 178 -14.60 -3.68 -6.41
N LYS A 179 -15.39 -4.69 -6.07
CA LYS A 179 -16.84 -4.64 -6.27
C LYS A 179 -17.49 -3.54 -5.43
N LEU A 180 -17.09 -3.39 -4.17
CA LEU A 180 -17.57 -2.34 -3.30
C LEU A 180 -17.22 -0.95 -3.85
N GLN A 181 -15.97 -0.75 -4.30
CA GLN A 181 -15.53 0.52 -4.92
C GLN A 181 -16.35 0.85 -6.18
N MET A 182 -16.59 -0.13 -7.04
CA MET A 182 -17.42 0.09 -8.23
C MET A 182 -18.86 0.53 -7.91
N GLN A 183 -19.44 0.03 -6.82
CA GLN A 183 -20.77 0.46 -6.37
C GLN A 183 -20.78 1.91 -5.89
N ILE A 184 -19.69 2.35 -5.27
CA ILE A 184 -19.52 3.75 -4.82
C ILE A 184 -19.35 4.69 -6.01
N ASP A 185 -18.56 4.29 -7.01
CA ASP A 185 -18.31 5.08 -8.21
C ASP A 185 -19.57 5.27 -9.08
N CYS A 186 -20.59 4.43 -8.89
CA CYS A 186 -21.85 4.48 -9.63
C CYS A 186 -22.96 5.32 -8.96
N ASN A 187 -22.75 5.75 -7.71
CA ASN A 187 -23.69 6.56 -6.93
C ASN A 187 -23.28 8.03 -6.89
#